data_273e76c88cd738389c182723b376c76b
#
_entry.id   273e76c88cd738389c182723b376c76b
#
_cell.length_a   1.000
_cell.length_b   1.000
_cell.length_c   1.000
_cell.angle_alpha   90.00
_cell.angle_beta   90.00
_cell.angle_gamma   90.00
#
_symmetry.space_group_name_H-M   'P 1'
#
loop_
_entity.id
_entity.type
_entity.pdbx_description
1 polymer ?
#
loop_
_entity_poly.entity_id
_entity_poly.type
_entity_poly.pdbx_seq_one_letter_code
_entity_poly.pdbx_strand_id
1 'polypeptide(L)'
;MTDCLRIGSLSGSSLKVIAIVSMTIDHLGLYMLGGDDPASASVTYHLMRMVGRLAFPIFAFLLVEGYVHTHNIRRYIMNLLMAAIISDIPWMLLGGYDSHNVMFTLLLGLMAVSFIDRFWRNRLVTLTVISLIGVLAEWLQTDYSWRGIFLICVLFIFRDKPLLAFMFGLPFLMVYGLAGSAAGLMMPMLYSGQRGFATGWVSKYFFYAFYPLHLMAIWLLL
;
A
#
# COMPACT_ATOMS: atom_id res chain seq x y z
N MET A 1 -12.45 24.64 7.74
CA MET A 1 -11.76 23.34 7.74
C MET A 1 -11.67 22.93 9.19
N THR A 2 -12.56 22.06 9.62
CA THR A 2 -12.59 21.56 10.99
C THR A 2 -11.48 20.55 11.15
N ASP A 3 -10.42 20.90 11.90
CA ASP A 3 -9.47 19.94 12.42
C ASP A 3 -10.24 18.95 13.30
N CYS A 4 -10.68 17.87 12.71
CA CYS A 4 -11.19 16.73 13.46
C CYS A 4 -9.99 16.23 14.27
N LEU A 5 -9.99 16.48 15.57
CA LEU A 5 -8.97 16.01 16.52
C LEU A 5 -8.84 14.50 16.34
N ARG A 6 -7.86 14.07 15.56
CA ARG A 6 -7.49 12.67 15.44
C ARG A 6 -6.82 12.28 16.76
N ILE A 7 -7.56 11.59 17.63
CA ILE A 7 -7.14 11.19 18.99
C ILE A 7 -6.22 9.95 18.95
N GLY A 8 -5.58 9.69 17.81
CA GLY A 8 -4.71 8.53 17.66
C GLY A 8 -3.36 8.72 18.36
N SER A 9 -2.77 7.62 18.79
CA SER A 9 -1.45 7.59 19.45
C SER A 9 -0.29 7.37 18.48
N LEU A 10 -0.55 6.97 17.23
CA LEU A 10 0.48 6.58 16.26
C LEU A 10 0.80 7.73 15.30
N SER A 11 2.10 8.04 15.18
CA SER A 11 2.58 8.97 14.16
C SER A 11 2.66 8.31 12.78
N GLY A 12 2.75 9.10 11.71
CA GLY A 12 3.01 8.59 10.36
C GLY A 12 4.32 7.80 10.26
N SER A 13 5.33 8.16 11.05
CA SER A 13 6.59 7.41 11.13
C SER A 13 6.41 6.06 11.79
N SER A 14 5.62 5.98 12.87
CA SER A 14 5.30 4.72 13.55
C SER A 14 4.54 3.77 12.61
N LEU A 15 3.56 4.29 11.88
CA LEU A 15 2.80 3.52 10.89
C LEU A 15 3.71 2.99 9.77
N LYS A 16 4.68 3.80 9.28
CA LYS A 16 5.66 3.33 8.29
C LYS A 16 6.51 2.18 8.81
N VAL A 17 6.98 2.26 10.05
CA VAL A 17 7.77 1.18 10.66
C VAL A 17 6.95 -0.10 10.79
N ILE A 18 5.71 0.00 11.29
CA ILE A 18 4.79 -1.14 11.37
C ILE A 18 4.58 -1.77 10.00
N ALA A 19 4.33 -0.97 8.97
CA ALA A 19 4.12 -1.46 7.60
C ALA A 19 5.36 -2.16 7.03
N ILE A 20 6.56 -1.59 7.23
CA ILE A 20 7.83 -2.19 6.79
C ILE A 20 8.09 -3.53 7.49
N VAL A 21 7.95 -3.58 8.81
CA VAL A 21 8.16 -4.81 9.57
C VAL A 21 7.16 -5.89 9.14
N SER A 22 5.88 -5.52 9.04
CA SER A 22 4.82 -6.41 8.57
C SER A 22 5.11 -6.95 7.16
N MET A 23 5.51 -6.09 6.22
CA MET A 23 5.86 -6.46 4.85
C MET A 23 7.07 -7.39 4.80
N THR A 24 8.09 -7.14 5.61
CA THR A 24 9.27 -8.00 5.68
C THR A 24 8.90 -9.39 6.20
N ILE A 25 8.06 -9.47 7.23
CA ILE A 25 7.55 -10.75 7.75
C ILE A 25 6.76 -11.49 6.67
N ASP A 26 5.92 -10.78 5.90
CA ASP A 26 5.15 -11.37 4.78
C ASP A 26 6.06 -12.03 3.74
N HIS A 27 7.06 -11.30 3.28
CA HIS A 27 7.97 -11.78 2.24
C HIS A 27 8.90 -12.90 2.75
N LEU A 28 9.38 -12.83 3.98
CA LEU A 28 10.12 -13.94 4.59
C LEU A 28 9.22 -15.19 4.70
N GLY A 29 7.97 -15.05 5.12
CA GLY A 29 7.00 -16.14 5.13
C GLY A 29 6.78 -16.71 3.74
N LEU A 30 6.55 -15.84 2.75
CA LEU A 30 6.26 -16.25 1.37
C LEU A 30 7.42 -17.01 0.73
N TYR A 31 8.64 -16.48 0.80
CA TYR A 31 9.77 -16.98 0.04
C TYR A 31 10.60 -18.04 0.78
N MET A 32 10.64 -18.01 2.13
CA MET A 32 11.45 -18.96 2.90
C MET A 32 10.63 -20.13 3.47
N LEU A 33 9.32 -19.96 3.68
CA LEU A 33 8.45 -20.99 4.28
C LEU A 33 7.33 -21.43 3.34
N GLY A 34 7.09 -20.69 2.23
CA GLY A 34 6.14 -21.07 1.20
C GLY A 34 6.70 -22.26 0.42
N GLY A 35 6.06 -23.43 0.53
CA GLY A 35 6.34 -24.57 -0.31
C GLY A 35 5.54 -24.54 -1.62
N ASP A 36 5.67 -25.56 -2.44
CA ASP A 36 4.95 -25.71 -3.72
C ASP A 36 3.43 -25.79 -3.53
N ASP A 37 2.97 -26.21 -2.34
CA ASP A 37 1.56 -26.29 -1.99
C ASP A 37 1.24 -25.44 -0.75
N PRO A 38 0.58 -24.28 -0.93
CA PRO A 38 0.15 -23.42 0.19
C PRO A 38 -0.79 -24.10 1.19
N ALA A 39 -1.53 -25.13 0.77
CA ALA A 39 -2.46 -25.84 1.64
C ALA A 39 -1.74 -26.73 2.67
N SER A 40 -0.54 -27.19 2.34
CA SER A 40 0.32 -27.97 3.26
C SER A 40 1.32 -27.13 4.05
N ALA A 41 1.28 -25.80 3.88
CA ALA A 41 2.21 -24.88 4.52
C ALA A 41 2.04 -24.87 6.06
N SER A 42 3.15 -24.59 6.75
CA SER A 42 3.19 -24.56 8.21
C SER A 42 2.28 -23.50 8.83
N VAL A 43 1.85 -23.69 10.08
CA VAL A 43 1.13 -22.67 10.86
C VAL A 43 1.92 -21.37 10.92
N THR A 44 3.24 -21.44 11.02
CA THR A 44 4.13 -20.28 11.01
C THR A 44 4.00 -19.47 9.72
N TYR A 45 3.94 -20.14 8.54
CA TYR A 45 3.69 -19.49 7.26
C TYR A 45 2.39 -18.69 7.30
N HIS A 46 1.28 -19.31 7.70
CA HIS A 46 -0.02 -18.65 7.72
C HIS A 46 -0.05 -17.46 8.68
N LEU A 47 0.60 -17.56 9.84
CA LEU A 47 0.73 -16.44 10.78
C LEU A 47 1.55 -15.29 10.20
N MET A 48 2.67 -15.58 9.55
CA MET A 48 3.50 -14.56 8.89
C MET A 48 2.74 -13.87 7.76
N ARG A 49 2.01 -14.63 6.94
CA ARG A 49 1.15 -14.07 5.88
C ARG A 49 0.02 -13.21 6.46
N MET A 50 -0.59 -13.62 7.56
CA MET A 50 -1.65 -12.85 8.24
C MET A 50 -1.11 -11.50 8.76
N VAL A 51 0.05 -11.51 9.43
CA VAL A 51 0.73 -10.28 9.88
C VAL A 51 1.09 -9.42 8.68
N GLY A 52 1.59 -10.01 7.61
CA GLY A 52 1.97 -9.33 6.38
C GLY A 52 0.86 -8.51 5.75
N ARG A 53 -0.40 -8.97 5.88
CA ARG A 53 -1.58 -8.28 5.30
C ARG A 53 -1.86 -6.91 5.92
N LEU A 54 -1.22 -6.54 7.03
CA LEU A 54 -1.28 -5.20 7.59
C LEU A 54 -0.58 -4.16 6.69
N ALA A 55 0.46 -4.57 5.96
CA ALA A 55 1.36 -3.65 5.27
C ALA A 55 0.64 -2.80 4.22
N PHE A 56 -0.09 -3.44 3.29
CA PHE A 56 -0.67 -2.73 2.16
C PHE A 56 -1.70 -1.66 2.55
N PRO A 57 -2.71 -1.94 3.40
CA PRO A 57 -3.67 -0.90 3.80
C PRO A 57 -3.00 0.27 4.54
N ILE A 58 -1.95 0.02 5.31
CA ILE A 58 -1.18 1.09 5.97
C ILE A 58 -0.42 1.93 4.91
N PHE A 59 0.24 1.29 3.94
CA PHE A 59 0.92 2.03 2.86
C PHE A 59 -0.06 2.80 1.98
N ALA A 60 -1.22 2.23 1.66
CA ALA A 60 -2.28 2.89 0.91
C ALA A 60 -2.80 4.14 1.65
N PHE A 61 -3.01 4.04 2.97
CA PHE A 61 -3.35 5.18 3.80
C PHE A 61 -2.24 6.24 3.82
N LEU A 62 -0.99 5.85 4.04
CA LEU A 62 0.16 6.77 4.04
C LEU A 62 0.40 7.43 2.68
N LEU A 63 0.06 6.75 1.59
CA LEU A 63 0.06 7.31 0.23
C LEU A 63 -0.95 8.46 0.13
N VAL A 64 -2.16 8.26 0.61
CA VAL A 64 -3.23 9.27 0.63
C VAL A 64 -2.83 10.46 1.51
N GLU A 65 -2.31 10.21 2.71
CA GLU A 65 -1.77 11.28 3.57
C GLU A 65 -0.61 12.04 2.89
N GLY A 66 0.27 11.31 2.22
CA GLY A 66 1.36 11.90 1.42
C GLY A 66 0.84 12.76 0.28
N TYR A 67 -0.23 12.35 -0.40
CA TYR A 67 -0.87 13.12 -1.45
C TYR A 67 -1.43 14.44 -0.92
N VAL A 68 -2.20 14.40 0.17
CA VAL A 68 -2.84 15.58 0.78
C VAL A 68 -1.81 16.62 1.23
N HIS A 69 -0.63 16.18 1.67
CA HIS A 69 0.42 17.07 2.18
C HIS A 69 1.52 17.40 1.16
N THR A 70 1.42 16.91 -0.08
CA THR A 70 2.47 17.19 -1.08
C THR A 70 2.23 18.51 -1.79
N HIS A 71 3.28 19.31 -1.96
CA HIS A 71 3.26 20.51 -2.79
C HIS A 71 3.60 20.22 -4.26
N ASN A 72 4.13 19.02 -4.58
CA ASN A 72 4.56 18.65 -5.92
C ASN A 72 4.19 17.21 -6.25
N ILE A 73 2.99 17.04 -6.78
CA ILE A 73 2.47 15.73 -7.17
C ILE A 73 3.29 15.07 -8.28
N ARG A 74 3.82 15.85 -9.24
CA ARG A 74 4.64 15.29 -10.33
C ARG A 74 5.90 14.64 -9.76
N ARG A 75 6.58 15.30 -8.82
CA ARG A 75 7.75 14.73 -8.15
C ARG A 75 7.40 13.49 -7.33
N TYR A 76 6.21 13.46 -6.72
CA TYR A 76 5.75 12.29 -5.97
C TYR A 76 5.52 11.09 -6.89
N ILE A 77 4.80 11.29 -8.01
CA ILE A 77 4.58 10.28 -9.05
C ILE A 77 5.92 9.76 -9.59
N MET A 78 6.86 10.65 -9.94
CA MET A 78 8.16 10.24 -10.48
C MET A 78 9.00 9.44 -9.48
N ASN A 79 9.02 9.83 -8.19
CA ASN A 79 9.72 9.06 -7.17
C ASN A 79 9.13 7.66 -7.00
N LEU A 80 7.80 7.54 -7.05
CA LEU A 80 7.10 6.26 -6.91
C LEU A 80 7.29 5.38 -8.15
N LEU A 81 7.28 5.97 -9.34
CA LEU A 81 7.58 5.29 -10.61
C LEU A 81 9.01 4.73 -10.62
N MET A 82 9.99 5.55 -10.23
CA MET A 82 11.39 5.09 -10.14
C MET A 82 11.54 3.96 -9.13
N ALA A 83 10.89 4.06 -7.98
CA ALA A 83 10.88 2.99 -6.99
C ALA A 83 10.22 1.71 -7.54
N ALA A 84 9.11 1.83 -8.28
CA ALA A 84 8.42 0.71 -8.90
C ALA A 84 9.32 -0.03 -9.91
N ILE A 85 9.95 0.71 -10.83
CA ILE A 85 10.85 0.15 -11.86
C ILE A 85 12.06 -0.52 -11.23
N ILE A 86 12.72 0.13 -10.27
CA ILE A 86 13.90 -0.44 -9.59
C ILE A 86 13.51 -1.71 -8.82
N SER A 87 12.32 -1.74 -8.23
CA SER A 87 11.84 -2.87 -7.44
C SER A 87 11.39 -4.06 -8.28
N ASP A 88 11.10 -3.86 -9.57
CA ASP A 88 10.73 -4.96 -10.47
C ASP A 88 11.91 -5.92 -10.70
N ILE A 89 13.15 -5.43 -10.63
CA ILE A 89 14.32 -6.28 -10.78
C ILE A 89 14.34 -7.39 -9.71
N PRO A 90 14.42 -7.09 -8.40
CA PRO A 90 14.37 -8.14 -7.38
C PRO A 90 13.04 -8.89 -7.33
N TRP A 91 11.91 -8.27 -7.73
CA TRP A 91 10.62 -8.93 -7.86
C TRP A 91 10.65 -10.07 -8.89
N MET A 92 11.19 -9.80 -10.07
CA MET A 92 11.38 -10.82 -11.12
C MET A 92 12.35 -11.92 -10.67
N LEU A 93 13.45 -11.58 -10.02
CA LEU A 93 14.41 -12.56 -9.49
C LEU A 93 13.78 -13.51 -8.46
N LEU A 94 12.77 -13.08 -7.75
CA LEU A 94 12.00 -13.87 -6.79
C LEU A 94 10.82 -14.64 -7.41
N GLY A 95 10.70 -14.67 -8.76
CA GLY A 95 9.68 -15.44 -9.49
C GLY A 95 8.47 -14.64 -9.95
N GLY A 96 8.47 -13.34 -9.80
CA GLY A 96 7.38 -12.44 -10.22
C GLY A 96 7.39 -12.08 -11.72
N TYR A 97 7.69 -13.05 -12.62
CA TYR A 97 7.85 -12.77 -14.06
C TYR A 97 6.56 -12.32 -14.75
N ASP A 98 5.41 -12.78 -14.28
CA ASP A 98 4.12 -12.50 -14.91
C ASP A 98 3.35 -11.37 -14.19
N SER A 99 3.98 -10.68 -13.25
CA SER A 99 3.32 -9.67 -12.45
C SER A 99 4.27 -8.51 -12.09
N HIS A 100 3.67 -7.37 -11.73
CA HIS A 100 4.40 -6.22 -11.25
C HIS A 100 4.21 -6.01 -9.74
N ASN A 101 5.26 -5.52 -9.10
CA ASN A 101 5.30 -5.31 -7.66
C ASN A 101 4.27 -4.26 -7.17
N VAL A 102 4.01 -4.24 -5.85
CA VAL A 102 3.02 -3.37 -5.19
C VAL A 102 3.23 -1.87 -5.41
N MET A 103 4.44 -1.43 -5.74
CA MET A 103 4.72 -0.02 -6.01
C MET A 103 3.98 0.48 -7.26
N PHE A 104 3.73 -0.39 -8.26
CA PHE A 104 2.87 -0.05 -9.41
C PHE A 104 1.42 0.14 -8.99
N THR A 105 0.89 -0.70 -8.10
CA THR A 105 -0.45 -0.50 -7.53
C THR A 105 -0.54 0.86 -6.81
N LEU A 106 0.44 1.19 -5.99
CA LEU A 106 0.49 2.48 -5.29
C LEU A 106 0.61 3.66 -6.28
N LEU A 107 1.40 3.52 -7.33
CA LEU A 107 1.55 4.53 -8.38
C LEU A 107 0.22 4.80 -9.10
N LEU A 108 -0.43 3.75 -9.57
CA LEU A 108 -1.73 3.85 -10.24
C LEU A 108 -2.81 4.40 -9.30
N GLY A 109 -2.80 3.98 -8.02
CA GLY A 109 -3.67 4.53 -6.99
C GLY A 109 -3.43 6.02 -6.73
N LEU A 110 -2.17 6.47 -6.71
CA LEU A 110 -1.83 7.88 -6.59
C LEU A 110 -2.36 8.70 -7.79
N MET A 111 -2.25 8.16 -8.99
CA MET A 111 -2.80 8.78 -10.20
C MET A 111 -4.34 8.85 -10.13
N ALA A 112 -5.01 7.79 -9.67
CA ALA A 112 -6.45 7.77 -9.48
C ALA A 112 -6.92 8.84 -8.48
N VAL A 113 -6.25 8.93 -7.32
CA VAL A 113 -6.52 9.96 -6.30
C VAL A 113 -6.33 11.37 -6.85
N SER A 114 -5.24 11.61 -7.57
CA SER A 114 -4.97 12.92 -8.21
C SER A 114 -6.06 13.29 -9.21
N PHE A 115 -6.61 12.30 -9.91
CA PHE A 115 -7.70 12.50 -10.86
C PHE A 115 -9.03 12.78 -10.15
N ILE A 116 -9.35 12.03 -9.09
CA ILE A 116 -10.54 12.27 -8.25
C ILE A 116 -10.54 13.71 -7.75
N ASP A 117 -9.43 14.15 -7.14
CA ASP A 117 -9.33 15.49 -6.58
C ASP A 117 -9.57 16.60 -7.61
N ARG A 118 -9.02 16.44 -8.80
CA ARG A 118 -9.15 17.43 -9.88
C ARG A 118 -10.54 17.46 -10.52
N PHE A 119 -11.20 16.31 -10.69
CA PHE A 119 -12.44 16.16 -11.43
C PHE A 119 -13.63 15.75 -10.55
N TRP A 120 -13.56 16.00 -9.26
CA TRP A 120 -14.59 15.62 -8.27
C TRP A 120 -16.02 16.00 -8.65
N ARG A 121 -16.21 17.13 -9.33
CA ARG A 121 -17.52 17.62 -9.77
C ARG A 121 -18.13 16.80 -10.91
N ASN A 122 -17.32 16.19 -11.75
CA ASN A 122 -17.79 15.34 -12.86
C ASN A 122 -17.68 13.87 -12.49
N ARG A 123 -18.68 13.38 -11.76
CA ARG A 123 -18.70 12.01 -11.23
C ARG A 123 -18.57 10.95 -12.31
N LEU A 124 -19.21 11.15 -13.48
CA LEU A 124 -19.15 10.19 -14.58
C LEU A 124 -17.70 10.05 -15.09
N VAL A 125 -17.05 11.17 -15.42
CA VAL A 125 -15.64 11.17 -15.86
C VAL A 125 -14.74 10.56 -14.80
N THR A 126 -14.95 10.92 -13.53
CA THR A 126 -14.16 10.38 -12.41
C THR A 126 -14.29 8.85 -12.32
N LEU A 127 -15.52 8.32 -12.33
CA LEU A 127 -15.77 6.88 -12.27
C LEU A 127 -15.19 6.15 -13.49
N THR A 128 -15.36 6.69 -14.68
CA THR A 128 -14.80 6.11 -15.92
C THR A 128 -13.28 6.00 -15.83
N VAL A 129 -12.60 7.07 -15.41
CA VAL A 129 -11.12 7.05 -15.33
C VAL A 129 -10.62 6.11 -14.25
N ILE A 130 -11.26 6.08 -13.07
CA ILE A 130 -10.88 5.13 -12.00
C ILE A 130 -11.06 3.68 -12.49
N SER A 131 -12.16 3.39 -13.20
CA SER A 131 -12.41 2.06 -13.76
C SER A 131 -11.35 1.68 -14.81
N LEU A 132 -10.98 2.63 -15.69
CA LEU A 132 -9.91 2.41 -16.68
C LEU A 132 -8.55 2.16 -16.01
N ILE A 133 -8.23 2.90 -14.94
CA ILE A 133 -7.00 2.66 -14.16
C ILE A 133 -7.07 1.28 -13.48
N GLY A 134 -8.23 0.87 -12.96
CA GLY A 134 -8.44 -0.46 -12.40
C GLY A 134 -8.23 -1.58 -13.44
N VAL A 135 -8.78 -1.41 -14.64
CA VAL A 135 -8.56 -2.34 -15.76
C VAL A 135 -7.08 -2.39 -16.17
N LEU A 136 -6.41 -1.24 -16.21
CA LEU A 136 -4.97 -1.17 -16.48
C LEU A 136 -4.15 -1.90 -15.40
N ALA A 137 -4.50 -1.76 -14.13
CA ALA A 137 -3.85 -2.45 -13.02
C ALA A 137 -4.01 -3.99 -13.13
N GLU A 138 -5.18 -4.46 -13.55
CA GLU A 138 -5.44 -5.88 -13.83
C GLU A 138 -4.65 -6.36 -15.03
N TRP A 139 -4.64 -5.60 -16.13
CA TRP A 139 -3.90 -5.96 -17.34
C TRP A 139 -2.39 -6.03 -17.10
N LEU A 140 -1.84 -5.11 -16.31
CA LEU A 140 -0.44 -5.11 -15.88
C LEU A 140 -0.15 -6.16 -14.80
N GLN A 141 -1.14 -6.91 -14.34
CA GLN A 141 -0.98 -7.90 -13.26
C GLN A 141 -0.27 -7.32 -12.03
N THR A 142 -0.62 -6.07 -11.64
CA THR A 142 -0.01 -5.46 -10.47
C THR A 142 -0.47 -6.17 -9.19
N ASP A 143 0.41 -6.26 -8.18
CA ASP A 143 0.05 -6.79 -6.87
C ASP A 143 -1.15 -5.99 -6.30
N TYR A 144 -2.14 -6.64 -5.72
CA TYR A 144 -3.46 -6.09 -5.35
C TYR A 144 -4.35 -5.58 -6.52
N SER A 145 -3.85 -5.51 -7.77
CA SER A 145 -4.63 -5.23 -8.96
C SER A 145 -5.65 -4.07 -8.81
N TRP A 146 -6.82 -4.14 -9.44
CA TRP A 146 -7.91 -3.16 -9.32
C TRP A 146 -8.41 -2.98 -7.89
N ARG A 147 -8.35 -4.04 -7.05
CA ARG A 147 -8.77 -3.97 -5.64
C ARG A 147 -7.95 -2.97 -4.85
N GLY A 148 -6.63 -2.94 -5.07
CA GLY A 148 -5.74 -1.96 -4.48
C GLY A 148 -6.06 -0.53 -4.89
N ILE A 149 -6.38 -0.31 -6.18
CA ILE A 149 -6.77 1.01 -6.70
C ILE A 149 -8.05 1.51 -6.02
N PHE A 150 -9.09 0.66 -5.99
CA PHE A 150 -10.36 1.05 -5.35
C PHE A 150 -10.22 1.29 -3.86
N LEU A 151 -9.41 0.48 -3.15
CA LEU A 151 -9.11 0.73 -1.74
C LEU A 151 -8.48 2.11 -1.53
N ILE A 152 -7.47 2.47 -2.32
CA ILE A 152 -6.80 3.77 -2.23
C ILE A 152 -7.80 4.91 -2.48
N CYS A 153 -8.68 4.76 -3.47
CA CYS A 153 -9.76 5.70 -3.74
C CYS A 153 -10.74 5.84 -2.55
N VAL A 154 -11.14 4.73 -1.94
CA VAL A 154 -12.01 4.71 -0.75
C VAL A 154 -11.33 5.43 0.43
N LEU A 155 -10.06 5.14 0.70
CA LEU A 155 -9.30 5.80 1.75
C LEU A 155 -9.19 7.31 1.52
N PHE A 156 -9.09 7.76 0.26
CA PHE A 156 -9.07 9.18 -0.07
C PHE A 156 -10.44 9.83 0.11
N ILE A 157 -11.50 9.22 -0.41
CA ILE A 157 -12.87 9.76 -0.35
C ILE A 157 -13.38 9.85 1.11
N PHE A 158 -13.06 8.85 1.92
CA PHE A 158 -13.50 8.75 3.32
C PHE A 158 -12.40 9.10 4.33
N ARG A 159 -11.36 9.86 3.92
CA ARG A 159 -10.21 10.18 4.80
C ARG A 159 -10.59 10.83 6.13
N ASP A 160 -11.68 11.61 6.15
CA ASP A 160 -12.19 12.28 7.35
C ASP A 160 -13.22 11.43 8.12
N LYS A 161 -13.51 10.22 7.62
CA LYS A 161 -14.50 9.29 8.18
C LYS A 161 -13.92 7.87 8.24
N PRO A 162 -12.98 7.62 9.18
CA PRO A 162 -12.19 6.38 9.19
C PRO A 162 -13.04 5.11 9.31
N LEU A 163 -14.19 5.17 9.99
CA LEU A 163 -15.11 4.04 10.08
C LEU A 163 -15.71 3.70 8.70
N LEU A 164 -16.08 4.71 7.91
CA LEU A 164 -16.58 4.47 6.54
C LEU A 164 -15.44 3.98 5.63
N ALA A 165 -14.23 4.52 5.76
CA ALA A 165 -13.06 4.02 5.05
C ALA A 165 -12.80 2.54 5.36
N PHE A 166 -12.95 2.12 6.62
CA PHE A 166 -12.87 0.71 7.03
C PHE A 166 -13.98 -0.12 6.40
N MET A 167 -15.26 0.28 6.57
CA MET A 167 -16.41 -0.48 6.07
C MET A 167 -16.39 -0.68 4.57
N PHE A 168 -16.08 0.36 3.80
CA PHE A 168 -16.03 0.30 2.34
C PHE A 168 -14.70 -0.21 1.79
N GLY A 169 -13.61 -0.14 2.55
CA GLY A 169 -12.29 -0.63 2.15
C GLY A 169 -12.10 -2.13 2.38
N LEU A 170 -12.67 -2.67 3.47
CA LEU A 170 -12.49 -4.07 3.84
C LEU A 170 -12.89 -5.07 2.75
N PRO A 171 -14.02 -4.91 2.01
CA PRO A 171 -14.40 -5.84 0.95
C PRO A 171 -13.33 -6.04 -0.13
N PHE A 172 -12.54 -5.01 -0.45
CA PHE A 172 -11.48 -5.13 -1.45
C PHE A 172 -10.29 -5.98 -0.97
N LEU A 173 -10.12 -6.13 0.33
CA LEU A 173 -8.99 -6.85 0.93
C LEU A 173 -9.35 -8.23 1.49
N MET A 174 -10.64 -8.56 1.65
CA MET A 174 -11.07 -9.83 2.26
C MET A 174 -10.49 -11.07 1.56
N VAL A 175 -10.30 -11.00 0.25
CA VAL A 175 -9.73 -12.09 -0.56
C VAL A 175 -8.28 -12.42 -0.18
N TYR A 176 -7.55 -11.46 0.37
CA TYR A 176 -6.15 -11.63 0.79
C TYR A 176 -6.00 -12.11 2.25
N GLY A 177 -7.11 -12.22 2.99
CA GLY A 177 -7.15 -12.64 4.38
C GLY A 177 -7.84 -11.60 5.28
N LEU A 178 -8.95 -11.99 5.89
CA LEU A 178 -9.83 -11.07 6.62
C LEU A 178 -9.16 -10.45 7.85
N ALA A 179 -8.54 -11.26 8.71
CA ALA A 179 -8.01 -10.80 9.99
C ALA A 179 -6.88 -9.77 9.83
N GLY A 180 -5.88 -10.08 9.01
CA GLY A 180 -4.77 -9.18 8.75
C GLY A 180 -5.20 -7.90 8.02
N SER A 181 -6.08 -8.03 7.02
CA SER A 181 -6.61 -6.87 6.27
C SER A 181 -7.44 -5.94 7.16
N ALA A 182 -8.29 -6.50 8.01
CA ALA A 182 -9.09 -5.72 8.97
C ALA A 182 -8.18 -4.99 9.97
N ALA A 183 -7.20 -5.70 10.57
CA ALA A 183 -6.24 -5.08 11.47
C ALA A 183 -5.46 -3.95 10.79
N GLY A 184 -5.00 -4.15 9.55
CA GLY A 184 -4.30 -3.12 8.79
C GLY A 184 -5.15 -1.89 8.50
N LEU A 185 -6.45 -2.06 8.17
CA LEU A 185 -7.39 -0.96 7.97
C LEU A 185 -7.81 -0.26 9.27
N MET A 186 -7.64 -0.90 10.42
CA MET A 186 -7.85 -0.25 11.72
C MET A 186 -6.68 0.65 12.12
N MET A 187 -5.45 0.39 11.64
CA MET A 187 -4.27 1.20 11.99
C MET A 187 -4.42 2.70 11.66
N PRO A 188 -4.98 3.11 10.51
CA PRO A 188 -5.29 4.52 10.23
C PRO A 188 -6.19 5.20 11.25
N MET A 189 -7.06 4.47 11.94
CA MET A 189 -7.91 5.04 13.01
C MET A 189 -7.09 5.50 14.22
N LEU A 190 -5.92 4.88 14.43
CA LEU A 190 -4.99 5.22 15.51
C LEU A 190 -4.01 6.35 15.11
N TYR A 191 -4.12 6.89 13.91
CA TYR A 191 -3.24 7.94 13.43
C TYR A 191 -3.49 9.27 14.12
N SER A 192 -2.43 9.88 14.66
CA SER A 192 -2.48 11.14 15.42
C SER A 192 -2.51 12.40 14.54
N GLY A 193 -2.39 12.29 13.23
CA GLY A 193 -2.20 13.45 12.35
C GLY A 193 -0.75 13.96 12.31
N GLN A 194 0.15 13.44 13.13
CA GLN A 194 1.52 13.90 13.22
C GLN A 194 2.44 13.09 12.33
N ARG A 195 3.39 13.76 11.65
CA ARG A 195 4.38 13.11 10.79
C ARG A 195 5.32 12.17 11.55
N GLY A 196 5.68 12.54 12.80
CA GLY A 196 6.59 11.77 13.65
C GLY A 196 8.07 12.04 13.37
N PHE A 197 8.94 11.12 13.80
CA PHE A 197 10.40 11.27 13.78
C PHE A 197 11.04 11.16 12.39
N ALA A 198 10.40 10.50 11.44
CA ALA A 198 10.93 10.30 10.09
C ALA A 198 10.77 11.57 9.25
N THR A 199 11.61 12.57 9.51
CA THR A 199 11.64 13.86 8.84
C THR A 199 12.89 13.99 7.95
N GLY A 200 12.82 14.84 6.93
CA GLY A 200 13.94 15.09 6.04
C GLY A 200 14.00 14.17 4.81
N TRP A 201 14.97 14.48 3.94
CA TRP A 201 15.13 13.81 2.66
C TRP A 201 15.71 12.39 2.80
N VAL A 202 16.65 12.19 3.73
CA VAL A 202 17.26 10.87 3.99
C VAL A 202 16.20 9.86 4.39
N SER A 203 15.36 10.19 5.37
CA SER A 203 14.27 9.32 5.80
C SER A 203 13.30 9.02 4.65
N LYS A 204 12.97 10.03 3.82
CA LYS A 204 12.09 9.84 2.68
C LYS A 204 12.66 8.81 1.69
N TYR A 205 13.92 8.96 1.28
CA TYR A 205 14.53 8.04 0.31
C TYR A 205 14.83 6.66 0.91
N PHE A 206 15.11 6.58 2.21
CA PHE A 206 15.22 5.30 2.90
C PHE A 206 13.97 4.43 2.71
N PHE A 207 12.77 4.98 2.88
CA PHE A 207 11.54 4.23 2.71
C PHE A 207 11.29 3.76 1.26
N TYR A 208 11.72 4.53 0.27
CA TYR A 208 11.67 4.09 -1.13
C TYR A 208 12.71 3.00 -1.44
N ALA A 209 13.92 3.15 -0.91
CA ALA A 209 15.00 2.19 -1.15
C ALA A 209 14.79 0.87 -0.38
N PHE A 210 14.12 0.91 0.76
CA PHE A 210 13.91 -0.28 1.59
C PHE A 210 13.19 -1.39 0.82
N TYR A 211 12.19 -1.04 0.00
CA TYR A 211 11.40 -2.03 -0.73
C TYR A 211 12.26 -2.87 -1.71
N PRO A 212 13.02 -2.31 -2.65
CA PRO A 212 13.90 -3.12 -3.49
C PRO A 212 15.03 -3.79 -2.72
N LEU A 213 15.58 -3.15 -1.69
CA LEU A 213 16.71 -3.70 -0.94
C LEU A 213 16.34 -4.93 -0.11
N HIS A 214 15.16 -4.94 0.55
CA HIS A 214 14.77 -6.13 1.32
C HIS A 214 14.41 -7.32 0.42
N LEU A 215 13.81 -7.08 -0.77
CA LEU A 215 13.56 -8.15 -1.75
C LEU A 215 14.89 -8.72 -2.27
N MET A 216 15.86 -7.85 -2.58
CA MET A 216 17.19 -8.28 -2.99
C MET A 216 17.90 -9.07 -1.89
N ALA A 217 17.77 -8.63 -0.62
CA ALA A 217 18.34 -9.36 0.51
C ALA A 217 17.71 -10.75 0.67
N ILE A 218 16.39 -10.88 0.50
CA ILE A 218 15.71 -12.17 0.54
C ILE A 218 16.20 -13.07 -0.61
N TRP A 219 16.30 -12.54 -1.83
CA TRP A 219 16.80 -13.30 -2.97
C TRP A 219 18.24 -13.82 -2.76
N LEU A 220 19.09 -13.04 -2.12
CA LEU A 220 20.47 -13.46 -1.81
C LEU A 220 20.54 -14.54 -0.70
N LEU A 221 19.49 -14.72 0.09
CA LEU A 221 19.41 -15.71 1.15
C LEU A 221 18.78 -17.04 0.71
N LEU A 222 18.16 -17.08 -0.48
CA LEU A 222 17.56 -18.28 -1.10
C LEU A 222 18.57 -19.02 -1.97
#